data_efce25e060676c6bd8b0ed35bea0cf09
#
_entry.id   efce25e060676c6bd8b0ed35bea0cf09
#
_cell.length_a   1.000
_cell.length_b   1.000
_cell.length_c   1.000
_cell.angle_alpha   90.00
_cell.angle_beta   90.00
_cell.angle_gamma   90.00
#
_symmetry.space_group_name_H-M   'P 1'
#
loop_
_entity.id
_entity.type
_entity.pdbx_description
1 polymer ?
#
loop_
_entity_poly.entity_id
_entity_poly.type
_entity_poly.pdbx_seq_one_letter_code
_entity_poly.pdbx_strand_id
1 'polypeptide(L)'
;MQEITINDSFGKALAKYSEGLDVGLEIGGGTGDGSTQCIGTKRLFSIENHPDRIGRHSMNLSAKGGVAINGTATLPSLWMNQLDIAEFYGTKKTTINQYPLTQILGWYHECIEFAQPYSTNAIEDIHFEHNLDFNFVLIDGCEFSGEAELRCVRPFLAEKAIIALDDINAMKNWANYHKLKGFGKLLWEDWSVRNGAAIFQL
;
A
#
# COMPACT_ATOMS: atom_id res chain seq x y z
N MET A 1 -6.92 -11.29 9.36
CA MET A 1 -7.27 -10.02 8.67
C MET A 1 -8.16 -10.38 7.50
N GLN A 2 -9.20 -9.60 7.23
CA GLN A 2 -10.09 -9.87 6.09
C GLN A 2 -9.44 -9.31 4.82
N GLU A 3 -9.24 -10.16 3.81
CA GLU A 3 -8.64 -9.77 2.52
C GLU A 3 -9.58 -8.88 1.71
N ILE A 4 -9.00 -8.01 0.87
CA ILE A 4 -9.73 -7.22 -0.12
C ILE A 4 -10.19 -8.18 -1.23
N THR A 5 -11.46 -8.19 -1.55
CA THR A 5 -12.00 -9.07 -2.61
C THR A 5 -12.89 -8.29 -3.57
N ILE A 6 -13.09 -8.81 -4.77
CA ILE A 6 -14.02 -8.21 -5.76
C ILE A 6 -15.48 -8.14 -5.24
N ASN A 7 -15.80 -8.85 -4.16
CA ASN A 7 -17.14 -8.85 -3.58
C ASN A 7 -17.35 -7.70 -2.59
N ASP A 8 -16.29 -7.16 -1.98
CA ASP A 8 -16.40 -6.00 -1.10
C ASP A 8 -16.40 -4.66 -1.86
N SER A 9 -16.81 -3.57 -1.18
CA SER A 9 -16.94 -2.26 -1.81
C SER A 9 -15.62 -1.68 -2.27
N PHE A 10 -14.51 -1.93 -1.53
CA PHE A 10 -13.20 -1.43 -1.92
C PHE A 10 -12.63 -2.21 -3.10
N GLY A 11 -12.74 -3.54 -3.13
CA GLY A 11 -12.32 -4.35 -4.27
C GLY A 11 -13.05 -3.96 -5.57
N LYS A 12 -14.36 -3.67 -5.50
CA LYS A 12 -15.12 -3.11 -6.63
C LYS A 12 -14.63 -1.74 -7.06
N ALA A 13 -14.27 -0.88 -6.10
CA ALA A 13 -13.72 0.45 -6.38
C ALA A 13 -12.33 0.34 -7.02
N LEU A 14 -11.46 -0.54 -6.52
CA LEU A 14 -10.16 -0.82 -7.14
C LEU A 14 -10.32 -1.23 -8.60
N ALA A 15 -11.20 -2.21 -8.88
CA ALA A 15 -11.47 -2.66 -10.25
C ALA A 15 -11.95 -1.50 -11.14
N LYS A 16 -12.94 -0.74 -10.68
CA LYS A 16 -13.51 0.39 -11.43
C LYS A 16 -12.50 1.47 -11.78
N TYR A 17 -11.67 1.87 -10.82
CA TYR A 17 -10.78 3.02 -10.98
C TYR A 17 -9.40 2.67 -11.53
N SER A 18 -9.03 1.38 -11.59
CA SER A 18 -7.80 0.91 -12.23
C SER A 18 -8.00 0.36 -13.64
N GLU A 19 -9.26 0.09 -14.05
CA GLU A 19 -9.58 -0.55 -15.33
C GLU A 19 -9.01 0.21 -16.52
N GLY A 20 -8.21 -0.49 -17.33
CA GLY A 20 -7.65 0.01 -18.59
C GLY A 20 -6.50 1.03 -18.43
N LEU A 21 -6.13 1.41 -17.21
CA LEU A 21 -4.92 2.21 -16.99
C LEU A 21 -3.67 1.42 -17.37
N ASP A 22 -2.63 2.12 -17.83
CA ASP A 22 -1.46 1.46 -18.42
C ASP A 22 -0.63 0.73 -17.36
N VAL A 23 -0.21 1.44 -16.31
CA VAL A 23 0.71 0.91 -15.29
C VAL A 23 0.15 1.06 -13.89
N GLY A 24 0.05 -0.06 -13.17
CA GLY A 24 -0.30 -0.12 -11.77
C GLY A 24 0.87 -0.54 -10.89
N LEU A 25 0.90 0.00 -9.67
CA LEU A 25 1.75 -0.42 -8.58
C LEU A 25 0.88 -0.82 -7.40
N GLU A 26 1.08 -2.01 -6.88
CA GLU A 26 0.52 -2.48 -5.62
C GLU A 26 1.63 -2.62 -4.59
N ILE A 27 1.46 -2.01 -3.43
CA ILE A 27 2.38 -2.13 -2.30
C ILE A 27 1.69 -2.95 -1.22
N GLY A 28 2.28 -4.12 -0.87
CA GLY A 28 1.68 -5.06 0.06
C GLY A 28 0.74 -6.05 -0.63
N GLY A 29 1.22 -6.76 -1.65
CA GLY A 29 0.41 -7.71 -2.44
C GLY A 29 -0.06 -8.96 -1.68
N GLY A 30 0.46 -9.20 -0.48
CA GLY A 30 0.10 -10.35 0.34
C GLY A 30 0.38 -11.67 -0.38
N THR A 31 -0.62 -12.54 -0.45
CA THR A 31 -0.53 -13.79 -1.23
C THR A 31 -0.94 -13.61 -2.71
N GLY A 32 -1.36 -12.41 -3.11
CA GLY A 32 -1.85 -12.14 -4.46
C GLY A 32 -3.28 -12.64 -4.74
N ASP A 33 -3.99 -13.11 -3.73
CA ASP A 33 -5.39 -13.58 -3.86
C ASP A 33 -6.41 -12.46 -3.63
N GLY A 34 -6.00 -11.38 -2.97
CA GLY A 34 -6.85 -10.28 -2.52
C GLY A 34 -6.94 -9.12 -3.51
N SER A 35 -6.44 -7.94 -3.09
CA SER A 35 -6.43 -6.69 -3.86
C SER A 35 -5.80 -6.86 -5.26
N THR A 36 -4.74 -7.63 -5.36
CA THR A 36 -4.09 -7.99 -6.64
C THR A 36 -5.09 -8.43 -7.69
N GLN A 37 -6.09 -9.25 -7.32
CA GLN A 37 -7.10 -9.75 -8.25
C GLN A 37 -8.12 -8.68 -8.67
N CYS A 38 -8.26 -7.61 -7.89
CA CYS A 38 -9.18 -6.51 -8.15
C CYS A 38 -8.60 -5.43 -9.08
N ILE A 39 -7.26 -5.27 -9.15
CA ILE A 39 -6.63 -4.21 -9.94
C ILE A 39 -6.64 -4.58 -11.43
N GLY A 40 -7.21 -3.72 -12.29
CA GLY A 40 -7.45 -3.93 -13.72
C GLY A 40 -6.51 -3.18 -14.66
N THR A 41 -5.30 -2.80 -14.23
CA THR A 41 -4.29 -2.15 -15.08
C THR A 41 -3.73 -3.12 -16.13
N LYS A 42 -3.27 -2.60 -17.27
CA LYS A 42 -2.67 -3.41 -18.35
C LYS A 42 -1.37 -4.09 -17.92
N ARG A 43 -0.57 -3.40 -17.09
CA ARG A 43 0.64 -3.92 -16.47
C ARG A 43 0.59 -3.63 -14.98
N LEU A 44 0.71 -4.65 -14.14
CA LEU A 44 0.71 -4.52 -12.69
C LEU A 44 2.06 -4.97 -12.13
N PHE A 45 2.70 -4.10 -11.36
CA PHE A 45 3.80 -4.45 -10.46
C PHE A 45 3.24 -4.57 -9.05
N SER A 46 3.59 -5.63 -8.33
CA SER A 46 3.15 -5.81 -6.96
C SER A 46 4.32 -6.21 -6.07
N ILE A 47 4.51 -5.46 -4.99
CA ILE A 47 5.63 -5.59 -4.04
C ILE A 47 5.15 -6.36 -2.82
N GLU A 48 5.90 -7.41 -2.43
CA GLU A 48 5.71 -8.16 -1.19
C GLU A 48 7.08 -8.55 -0.62
N ASN A 49 7.26 -8.42 0.69
CA ASN A 49 8.50 -8.76 1.37
C ASN A 49 8.38 -9.86 2.43
N HIS A 50 7.15 -10.31 2.73
CA HIS A 50 6.94 -11.36 3.73
C HIS A 50 7.37 -12.73 3.16
N PRO A 51 8.34 -13.43 3.79
CA PRO A 51 8.94 -14.65 3.24
C PRO A 51 7.93 -15.77 2.97
N ASP A 52 6.91 -15.90 3.82
CA ASP A 52 5.88 -16.96 3.67
C ASP A 52 4.84 -16.65 2.58
N ARG A 53 4.75 -15.40 2.10
CA ARG A 53 3.75 -14.97 1.13
C ARG A 53 4.30 -14.88 -0.29
N ILE A 54 5.56 -14.50 -0.45
CA ILE A 54 6.15 -14.15 -1.74
C ILE A 54 6.05 -15.27 -2.78
N GLY A 55 6.16 -16.54 -2.41
CA GLY A 55 6.04 -17.66 -3.34
C GLY A 55 4.64 -17.74 -3.96
N ARG A 56 3.59 -17.65 -3.14
CA ARG A 56 2.19 -17.67 -3.60
C ARG A 56 1.84 -16.39 -4.36
N HIS A 57 2.29 -15.25 -3.86
CA HIS A 57 2.17 -13.95 -4.53
C HIS A 57 2.69 -14.00 -5.97
N SER A 58 3.91 -14.49 -6.17
CA SER A 58 4.53 -14.60 -7.49
C SER A 58 3.73 -15.50 -8.44
N MET A 59 3.21 -16.63 -7.95
CA MET A 59 2.37 -17.54 -8.74
C MET A 59 1.07 -16.87 -9.19
N ASN A 60 0.36 -16.22 -8.24
CA ASN A 60 -0.94 -15.61 -8.49
C ASN A 60 -0.82 -14.40 -9.43
N LEU A 61 0.23 -13.60 -9.24
CA LEU A 61 0.48 -12.43 -10.09
C LEU A 61 0.91 -12.82 -11.51
N SER A 62 1.76 -13.85 -11.65
CA SER A 62 2.14 -14.38 -12.96
C SER A 62 0.94 -14.92 -13.74
N ALA A 63 0.01 -15.60 -13.07
CA ALA A 63 -1.23 -16.07 -13.69
C ALA A 63 -2.09 -14.91 -14.23
N LYS A 64 -1.97 -13.72 -13.64
CA LYS A 64 -2.64 -12.48 -14.08
C LYS A 64 -1.83 -11.69 -15.12
N GLY A 65 -0.61 -12.09 -15.43
CA GLY A 65 0.31 -11.38 -16.34
C GLY A 65 1.00 -10.17 -15.70
N GLY A 66 1.02 -10.09 -14.39
CA GLY A 66 1.72 -9.04 -13.63
C GLY A 66 3.15 -9.43 -13.26
N VAL A 67 3.88 -8.50 -12.64
CA VAL A 67 5.27 -8.66 -12.22
C VAL A 67 5.36 -8.60 -10.70
N ALA A 68 5.70 -9.72 -10.08
CA ALA A 68 5.92 -9.80 -8.64
C ALA A 68 7.33 -9.34 -8.27
N ILE A 69 7.42 -8.43 -7.31
CA ILE A 69 8.67 -7.90 -6.80
C ILE A 69 8.87 -8.38 -5.36
N ASN A 70 9.89 -9.20 -5.16
CA ASN A 70 10.33 -9.58 -3.82
C ASN A 70 11.20 -8.47 -3.25
N GLY A 71 10.62 -7.57 -2.47
CA GLY A 71 11.32 -6.38 -2.00
C GLY A 71 10.54 -5.57 -0.98
N THR A 72 11.19 -4.60 -0.38
CA THR A 72 10.53 -3.57 0.41
C THR A 72 10.21 -2.36 -0.46
N ALA A 73 9.00 -1.84 -0.35
CA ALA A 73 8.58 -0.65 -1.11
C ALA A 73 9.47 0.55 -0.80
N THR A 74 9.81 0.73 0.48
CA THR A 74 10.71 1.77 0.98
C THR A 74 11.59 1.21 2.10
N LEU A 75 12.80 1.76 2.25
CA LEU A 75 13.70 1.34 3.32
C LEU A 75 13.17 1.73 4.71
N PRO A 76 13.40 0.88 5.75
CA PRO A 76 12.95 1.16 7.12
C PRO A 76 13.43 2.49 7.71
N SER A 77 14.56 3.03 7.25
CA SER A 77 15.06 4.34 7.67
C SER A 77 14.14 5.52 7.31
N LEU A 78 13.19 5.29 6.43
CA LEU A 78 12.20 6.28 5.97
C LEU A 78 10.85 6.15 6.71
N TRP A 79 10.65 5.08 7.47
CA TRP A 79 9.40 4.78 8.16
C TRP A 79 9.24 5.60 9.45
N MET A 80 8.06 5.51 10.04
CA MET A 80 7.85 5.98 11.41
C MET A 80 8.81 5.26 12.35
N ASN A 81 9.43 6.01 13.26
CA ASN A 81 10.22 5.41 14.33
C ASN A 81 9.34 5.14 15.57
N GLN A 82 9.87 4.49 16.59
CA GLN A 82 9.12 4.12 17.81
C GLN A 82 8.53 5.33 18.55
N LEU A 83 9.20 6.50 18.50
CA LEU A 83 8.69 7.72 19.14
C LEU A 83 7.51 8.28 18.34
N ASP A 84 7.59 8.30 17.02
CA ASP A 84 6.48 8.71 16.13
C ASP A 84 5.27 7.81 16.35
N ILE A 85 5.49 6.48 16.47
CA ILE A 85 4.44 5.50 16.75
C ILE A 85 3.77 5.77 18.10
N ALA A 86 4.56 6.00 19.15
CA ALA A 86 4.03 6.30 20.49
C ALA A 86 3.27 7.65 20.53
N GLU A 87 3.76 8.68 19.83
CA GLU A 87 3.08 9.97 19.70
C GLU A 87 1.76 9.82 18.94
N PHE A 88 1.76 9.12 17.80
CA PHE A 88 0.54 8.85 17.05
C PHE A 88 -0.50 8.12 17.92
N TYR A 89 -0.07 7.05 18.59
CA TYR A 89 -0.92 6.27 19.49
C TYR A 89 -1.53 7.11 20.62
N GLY A 90 -0.76 8.02 21.18
CA GLY A 90 -1.19 8.89 22.28
C GLY A 90 -2.08 10.06 21.84
N THR A 91 -1.96 10.51 20.59
CA THR A 91 -2.63 11.73 20.10
C THR A 91 -3.77 11.48 19.11
N LYS A 92 -3.76 10.36 18.38
CA LYS A 92 -4.78 10.01 17.41
C LYS A 92 -5.68 8.89 17.97
N LYS A 93 -6.97 8.97 17.61
CA LYS A 93 -7.94 7.92 17.93
C LYS A 93 -8.31 7.21 16.64
N THR A 94 -7.73 6.05 16.45
CA THR A 94 -7.89 5.21 15.26
C THR A 94 -8.13 3.76 15.67
N THR A 95 -8.34 2.87 14.74
CA THR A 95 -8.55 1.44 15.00
C THR A 95 -7.36 0.77 15.66
N ILE A 96 -6.14 1.31 15.48
CA ILE A 96 -4.93 0.77 16.11
C ILE A 96 -4.97 0.84 17.65
N ASN A 97 -5.72 1.80 18.23
CA ASN A 97 -5.83 1.96 19.69
C ASN A 97 -6.60 0.84 20.39
N GLN A 98 -7.22 -0.09 19.66
CA GLN A 98 -7.78 -1.30 20.24
C GLN A 98 -6.72 -2.31 20.69
N TYR A 99 -5.47 -2.14 20.31
CA TYR A 99 -4.33 -2.98 20.67
C TYR A 99 -3.40 -2.25 21.64
N PRO A 100 -2.75 -2.96 22.60
CA PRO A 100 -1.73 -2.35 23.45
C PRO A 100 -0.54 -1.81 22.64
N LEU A 101 0.03 -0.69 23.06
CA LEU A 101 1.20 -0.10 22.39
C LEU A 101 2.38 -1.09 22.29
N THR A 102 2.58 -1.94 23.29
CA THR A 102 3.63 -2.98 23.28
C THR A 102 3.44 -4.00 22.16
N GLN A 103 2.20 -4.35 21.82
CA GLN A 103 1.89 -5.23 20.71
C GLN A 103 2.15 -4.53 19.38
N ILE A 104 1.79 -3.26 19.25
CA ILE A 104 2.05 -2.45 18.04
C ILE A 104 3.55 -2.32 17.79
N LEU A 105 4.34 -2.08 18.84
CA LEU A 105 5.79 -2.05 18.74
C LEU A 105 6.38 -3.42 18.38
N GLY A 106 5.76 -4.52 18.82
CA GLY A 106 6.11 -5.87 18.37
C GLY A 106 5.93 -6.03 16.84
N TRP A 107 4.79 -5.62 16.30
CA TRP A 107 4.55 -5.62 14.84
C TRP A 107 5.53 -4.74 14.08
N TYR A 108 5.90 -3.57 14.66
CA TYR A 108 6.92 -2.70 14.06
C TYR A 108 8.26 -3.42 13.90
N HIS A 109 8.72 -4.12 14.94
CA HIS A 109 9.97 -4.88 14.87
C HIS A 109 9.91 -6.01 13.84
N GLU A 110 8.80 -6.74 13.79
CA GLU A 110 8.58 -7.78 12.79
C GLU A 110 8.63 -7.21 11.35
N CYS A 111 7.97 -6.07 11.09
CA CYS A 111 8.04 -5.39 9.79
C CYS A 111 9.48 -4.97 9.42
N ILE A 112 10.26 -4.47 10.40
CA ILE A 112 11.68 -4.12 10.21
C ILE A 112 12.49 -5.37 9.83
N GLU A 113 12.28 -6.49 10.52
CA GLU A 113 12.96 -7.75 10.23
C GLU A 113 12.70 -8.23 8.80
N PHE A 114 11.46 -8.16 8.33
CA PHE A 114 11.13 -8.53 6.94
C PHE A 114 11.73 -7.58 5.90
N ALA A 115 11.91 -6.31 6.22
CA ALA A 115 12.49 -5.33 5.31
C ALA A 115 14.03 -5.26 5.35
N GLN A 116 14.65 -5.73 6.45
CA GLN A 116 16.10 -5.66 6.66
C GLN A 116 16.98 -6.31 5.56
N PRO A 117 16.57 -7.42 4.90
CA PRO A 117 17.37 -8.03 3.84
C PRO A 117 17.54 -7.16 2.59
N TYR A 118 16.72 -6.11 2.42
CA TYR A 118 16.72 -5.28 1.22
C TYR A 118 17.51 -3.99 1.44
N SER A 119 18.26 -3.56 0.42
CA SER A 119 19.14 -2.38 0.45
C SER A 119 18.66 -1.23 -0.44
N THR A 120 17.61 -1.46 -1.23
CA THR A 120 17.04 -0.48 -2.18
C THR A 120 15.53 -0.33 -1.98
N ASN A 121 14.98 0.77 -2.50
CA ASN A 121 13.54 1.00 -2.55
C ASN A 121 12.98 0.37 -3.82
N ALA A 122 12.16 -0.67 -3.71
CA ALA A 122 11.59 -1.33 -4.88
C ALA A 122 10.75 -0.39 -5.77
N ILE A 123 10.13 0.66 -5.22
CA ILE A 123 9.41 1.69 -5.99
C ILE A 123 10.35 2.36 -7.00
N GLU A 124 11.52 2.80 -6.55
CA GLU A 124 12.54 3.47 -7.38
C GLU A 124 13.12 2.50 -8.40
N ASP A 125 13.45 1.27 -7.96
CA ASP A 125 14.02 0.25 -8.83
C ASP A 125 13.08 -0.07 -10.00
N ILE A 126 11.77 -0.24 -9.75
CA ILE A 126 10.76 -0.48 -10.81
C ILE A 126 10.73 0.69 -11.80
N HIS A 127 10.65 1.94 -11.28
CA HIS A 127 10.60 3.12 -12.15
C HIS A 127 11.83 3.20 -13.07
N PHE A 128 13.04 3.09 -12.50
CA PHE A 128 14.29 3.26 -13.26
C PHE A 128 14.58 2.07 -14.18
N GLU A 129 14.31 0.82 -13.75
CA GLU A 129 14.55 -0.36 -14.58
C GLU A 129 13.64 -0.39 -15.81
N HIS A 130 12.39 0.05 -15.64
CA HIS A 130 11.37 -0.06 -16.69
C HIS A 130 11.09 1.29 -17.39
N ASN A 131 11.68 2.39 -16.94
CA ASN A 131 11.47 3.75 -17.45
C ASN A 131 9.98 4.09 -17.61
N LEU A 132 9.21 3.99 -16.52
CA LEU A 132 7.76 4.18 -16.53
C LEU A 132 7.26 4.99 -15.34
N ASP A 133 6.13 5.66 -15.50
CA ASP A 133 5.38 6.32 -14.46
C ASP A 133 4.11 5.52 -14.12
N PHE A 134 3.66 5.60 -12.86
CA PHE A 134 2.50 4.87 -12.37
C PHE A 134 1.21 5.66 -12.57
N ASN A 135 0.24 5.05 -13.28
CA ASN A 135 -1.10 5.61 -13.46
C ASN A 135 -2.04 5.26 -12.30
N PHE A 136 -1.77 4.13 -11.62
CA PHE A 136 -2.51 3.64 -10.47
C PHE A 136 -1.55 3.14 -9.39
N VAL A 137 -1.79 3.51 -8.14
CA VAL A 137 -1.02 3.02 -6.99
C VAL A 137 -1.97 2.61 -5.87
N LEU A 138 -1.84 1.38 -5.37
CA LEU A 138 -2.45 0.95 -4.12
C LEU A 138 -1.38 0.96 -3.01
N ILE A 139 -1.65 1.68 -1.93
CA ILE A 139 -0.82 1.69 -0.72
C ILE A 139 -1.51 0.84 0.34
N ASP A 140 -1.03 -0.39 0.50
CA ASP A 140 -1.50 -1.40 1.46
C ASP A 140 -0.32 -2.17 2.09
N GLY A 141 0.83 -1.53 2.20
CA GLY A 141 2.04 -2.11 2.79
C GLY A 141 1.97 -2.29 4.30
N CYS A 142 3.11 -2.17 4.96
CA CYS A 142 3.24 -2.27 6.41
C CYS A 142 2.53 -1.11 7.13
N GLU A 143 2.06 -1.36 8.36
CA GLU A 143 1.35 -0.36 9.20
C GLU A 143 2.15 0.94 9.42
N PHE A 144 3.48 0.91 9.31
CA PHE A 144 4.38 1.98 9.69
C PHE A 144 5.06 2.68 8.50
N SER A 145 4.87 2.20 7.28
CA SER A 145 5.57 2.65 6.07
C SER A 145 4.73 3.54 5.14
N GLY A 146 3.41 3.57 5.28
CA GLY A 146 2.50 4.16 4.29
C GLY A 146 2.83 5.61 3.93
N GLU A 147 3.21 6.47 4.89
CA GLU A 147 3.61 7.84 4.59
C GLU A 147 4.92 7.91 3.77
N ALA A 148 5.88 7.03 4.07
CA ALA A 148 7.11 6.89 3.29
C ALA A 148 6.82 6.39 1.89
N GLU A 149 5.92 5.44 1.73
CA GLU A 149 5.50 4.87 0.45
C GLU A 149 4.89 5.94 -0.47
N LEU A 150 3.93 6.73 0.04
CA LEU A 150 3.35 7.83 -0.73
C LEU A 150 4.42 8.88 -1.11
N ARG A 151 5.31 9.22 -0.20
CA ARG A 151 6.39 10.18 -0.46
C ARG A 151 7.35 9.68 -1.54
N CYS A 152 7.72 8.39 -1.50
CA CYS A 152 8.64 7.80 -2.47
C CYS A 152 8.01 7.59 -3.84
N VAL A 153 6.73 7.22 -3.92
CA VAL A 153 6.07 6.99 -5.22
C VAL A 153 5.68 8.28 -5.93
N ARG A 154 5.47 9.36 -5.18
CA ARG A 154 4.95 10.64 -5.72
C ARG A 154 5.74 11.22 -6.90
N PRO A 155 7.10 11.20 -6.93
CA PRO A 155 7.88 11.69 -8.07
C PRO A 155 7.67 10.89 -9.37
N PHE A 156 7.16 9.66 -9.27
CA PHE A 156 7.00 8.70 -10.36
C PHE A 156 5.54 8.49 -10.77
N LEU A 157 4.65 9.40 -10.37
CA LEU A 157 3.25 9.36 -10.74
C LEU A 157 3.03 10.01 -12.10
N ALA A 158 2.27 9.34 -12.96
CA ALA A 158 1.79 9.90 -14.21
C ALA A 158 0.83 11.08 -13.95
N GLU A 159 0.59 11.91 -14.96
CA GLU A 159 -0.45 12.95 -14.89
C GLU A 159 -1.82 12.31 -14.62
N LYS A 160 -2.55 12.86 -13.66
CA LYS A 160 -3.88 12.36 -13.21
C LYS A 160 -3.84 10.94 -12.63
N ALA A 161 -2.71 10.54 -12.05
CA ALA A 161 -2.59 9.26 -11.39
C ALA A 161 -3.65 9.04 -10.31
N ILE A 162 -4.03 7.79 -10.12
CA ILE A 162 -5.00 7.37 -9.10
C ILE A 162 -4.26 6.72 -7.95
N ILE A 163 -4.52 7.19 -6.74
CA ILE A 163 -3.98 6.64 -5.49
C ILE A 163 -5.12 6.01 -4.70
N ALA A 164 -5.00 4.72 -4.43
CA ALA A 164 -5.88 3.98 -3.54
C ALA A 164 -5.17 3.72 -2.19
N LEU A 165 -5.88 3.97 -1.10
CA LEU A 165 -5.40 3.78 0.27
C LEU A 165 -6.28 2.75 0.98
N ASP A 166 -5.70 1.68 1.52
CA ASP A 166 -6.36 0.84 2.51
C ASP A 166 -6.02 1.32 3.92
N ASP A 167 -6.84 0.97 4.91
CA ASP A 167 -6.62 1.28 6.32
C ASP A 167 -6.42 2.79 6.63
N ILE A 168 -7.29 3.67 6.08
CA ILE A 168 -7.21 5.14 6.31
C ILE A 168 -7.50 5.56 7.75
N ASN A 169 -8.13 4.70 8.55
CA ASN A 169 -8.37 4.88 9.98
C ASN A 169 -7.38 4.06 10.84
N ALA A 170 -6.20 3.85 10.33
CA ALA A 170 -5.09 3.20 11.00
C ALA A 170 -3.81 4.01 10.76
N MET A 171 -2.73 3.63 11.41
CA MET A 171 -1.45 4.37 11.34
C MET A 171 -0.90 4.41 9.91
N LYS A 172 -1.10 3.31 9.17
CA LYS A 172 -0.64 3.12 7.78
C LYS A 172 -0.96 4.31 6.87
N ASN A 173 -2.23 4.67 6.76
CA ASN A 173 -2.66 5.66 5.78
C ASN A 173 -3.43 6.85 6.37
N TRP A 174 -3.48 7.02 7.68
CA TRP A 174 -4.15 8.18 8.29
C TRP A 174 -3.58 9.51 7.78
N ALA A 175 -2.26 9.66 7.79
CA ALA A 175 -1.60 10.88 7.33
C ALA A 175 -1.76 11.09 5.82
N ASN A 176 -1.65 10.02 5.02
CA ASN A 176 -1.84 10.04 3.57
C ASN A 176 -3.25 10.49 3.20
N TYR A 177 -4.28 9.93 3.85
CA TYR A 177 -5.66 10.32 3.62
C TYR A 177 -5.88 11.81 3.85
N HIS A 178 -5.44 12.35 4.99
CA HIS A 178 -5.61 13.76 5.31
C HIS A 178 -4.81 14.68 4.37
N LYS A 179 -3.61 14.28 3.96
CA LYS A 179 -2.82 15.01 2.97
C LYS A 179 -3.50 15.04 1.61
N LEU A 180 -3.92 13.88 1.10
CA LEU A 180 -4.56 13.78 -0.22
C LEU A 180 -5.91 14.50 -0.26
N LYS A 181 -6.66 14.50 0.84
CA LYS A 181 -7.91 15.27 0.95
C LYS A 181 -7.71 16.78 0.81
N GLY A 182 -6.49 17.29 1.07
CA GLY A 182 -6.15 18.71 0.95
C GLY A 182 -5.86 19.18 -0.49
N PHE A 183 -5.46 18.30 -1.40
CA PHE A 183 -5.06 18.69 -2.76
C PHE A 183 -5.49 17.72 -3.87
N GLY A 184 -5.83 16.47 -3.54
CA GLY A 184 -6.32 15.49 -4.49
C GLY A 184 -7.84 15.56 -4.65
N LYS A 185 -8.35 15.07 -5.78
CA LYS A 185 -9.78 14.88 -5.99
C LYS A 185 -10.20 13.53 -5.41
N LEU A 186 -11.03 13.54 -4.35
CA LEU A 186 -11.63 12.33 -3.80
C LEU A 186 -12.59 11.72 -4.83
N LEU A 187 -12.34 10.47 -5.22
CA LEU A 187 -13.18 9.72 -6.16
C LEU A 187 -14.11 8.74 -5.45
N TRP A 188 -13.66 8.18 -4.33
CA TRP A 188 -14.42 7.21 -3.54
C TRP A 188 -13.84 7.12 -2.11
N GLU A 189 -14.70 6.91 -1.12
CA GLU A 189 -14.30 6.55 0.25
C GLU A 189 -15.38 5.68 0.90
N ASP A 190 -14.95 4.78 1.79
CA ASP A 190 -15.83 3.96 2.61
C ASP A 190 -15.16 3.67 3.97
N TRP A 191 -15.73 4.23 5.03
CA TRP A 191 -15.26 4.06 6.42
C TRP A 191 -15.78 2.78 7.08
N SER A 192 -16.72 2.07 6.44
CA SER A 192 -17.33 0.86 6.97
C SER A 192 -16.55 -0.42 6.62
N VAL A 193 -15.66 -0.36 5.63
CA VAL A 193 -14.81 -1.51 5.23
C VAL A 193 -13.56 -1.56 6.08
N ARG A 194 -13.31 -2.68 6.74
CA ARG A 194 -12.11 -2.91 7.58
C ARG A 194 -11.76 -1.69 8.46
N ASN A 195 -10.65 -1.02 8.18
CA ASN A 195 -10.21 0.22 8.83
C ASN A 195 -10.42 1.45 7.95
N GLY A 196 -11.40 1.39 7.03
CA GLY A 196 -11.67 2.44 6.05
C GLY A 196 -10.72 2.42 4.86
N ALA A 197 -11.24 2.83 3.69
CA ALA A 197 -10.45 2.93 2.47
C ALA A 197 -10.87 4.14 1.64
N ALA A 198 -9.98 4.67 0.79
CA ALA A 198 -10.26 5.82 -0.06
C ALA A 198 -9.47 5.76 -1.37
N ILE A 199 -10.01 6.40 -2.41
CA ILE A 199 -9.38 6.54 -3.72
C ILE A 199 -9.39 8.02 -4.12
N PHE A 200 -8.23 8.52 -4.54
CA PHE A 200 -8.00 9.89 -4.98
C PHE A 200 -7.43 9.93 -6.39
N GLN A 201 -7.71 11.01 -7.11
CA GLN A 201 -7.01 11.40 -8.33
C GLN A 201 -6.14 12.63 -8.05
N LEU A 202 -4.90 12.63 -8.52
CA LEU A 202 -3.94 13.73 -8.39
C LEU A 202 -3.90 14.61 -9.63
#